data_680a592be01a467f495a4cc04d17b85b
#
_entry.id   680a592be01a467f495a4cc04d17b85b
#
_cell.length_a   1.000
_cell.length_b   1.000
_cell.length_c   1.000
_cell.angle_alpha   90.00
_cell.angle_beta   90.00
_cell.angle_gamma   90.00
#
_symmetry.space_group_name_H-M   'P 1'
#
loop_
_entity.id
_entity.type
_entity.pdbx_description
1 polymer ?
#
loop_
_entity_poly.entity_id
_entity_poly.type
_entity_poly.pdbx_seq_one_letter_code
_entity_poly.pdbx_strand_id
1 'polypeptide(L)'
;HPSHNYYPVVGVTWKQANDFCLWRTDRVNELELMKRGFINDKSLKNISGIAEEHFETKSYLAGEFQATPGAAAKSKKNTLKNPNGTPRTNVTFEDGILLPSYRLPTEAEWEYAALGYVNQNPSPSKKEGKRGEELVVNKQVYSWSSNVNGLRDTRKGSWQGTFLANFKRGSGDNMGVAGGLNDRAVYTAPVTSFYPNGFGIYNMSGNVNEWTGD
;
A
#
# COMPACT_ATOMS: atom_id res chain seq x y z
N HIS A 1 -11.45 12.17 13.37
CA HIS A 1 -11.43 11.90 14.80
C HIS A 1 -10.36 10.84 15.09
N PRO A 2 -9.51 11.01 16.13
CA PRO A 2 -8.39 10.11 16.41
C PRO A 2 -8.76 8.63 16.58
N SER A 3 -9.98 8.36 17.06
CA SER A 3 -10.47 6.98 17.25
C SER A 3 -10.61 6.18 15.96
N HIS A 4 -10.57 6.81 14.79
CA HIS A 4 -10.68 6.15 13.50
C HIS A 4 -9.38 6.12 12.69
N ASN A 5 -8.24 6.51 13.29
CA ASN A 5 -6.96 6.57 12.60
C ASN A 5 -6.48 5.20 12.05
N TYR A 6 -6.97 4.11 12.63
CA TYR A 6 -6.63 2.74 12.22
C TYR A 6 -7.74 2.04 11.45
N TYR A 7 -8.75 2.77 11.02
CA TYR A 7 -9.83 2.22 10.20
C TYR A 7 -9.61 2.53 8.73
N PRO A 8 -10.11 1.69 7.82
CA PRO A 8 -10.03 1.98 6.39
C PRO A 8 -10.82 3.23 6.04
N VAL A 9 -10.34 3.96 5.05
CA VAL A 9 -11.08 5.08 4.47
C VAL A 9 -12.16 4.51 3.55
N VAL A 10 -13.40 4.93 3.73
CA VAL A 10 -14.55 4.49 2.93
C VAL A 10 -15.22 5.67 2.23
N GLY A 11 -15.97 5.39 1.18
CA GLY A 11 -16.69 6.41 0.42
C GLY A 11 -15.79 7.22 -0.53
N VAL A 12 -14.60 6.72 -0.87
CA VAL A 12 -13.70 7.33 -1.85
C VAL A 12 -13.94 6.75 -3.23
N THR A 13 -13.88 7.59 -4.25
CA THR A 13 -13.93 7.18 -5.65
C THR A 13 -12.55 6.71 -6.12
N TRP A 14 -12.51 5.95 -7.20
CA TRP A 14 -11.27 5.52 -7.87
C TRP A 14 -10.37 6.72 -8.22
N LYS A 15 -10.98 7.80 -8.73
CA LYS A 15 -10.25 9.03 -9.04
C LYS A 15 -9.57 9.63 -7.80
N GLN A 16 -10.31 9.75 -6.69
CA GLN A 16 -9.76 10.27 -5.42
C GLN A 16 -8.62 9.39 -4.89
N ALA A 17 -8.73 8.07 -5.03
CA ALA A 17 -7.68 7.15 -4.63
C ALA A 17 -6.40 7.34 -5.48
N ASN A 18 -6.52 7.53 -6.79
CA ASN A 18 -5.39 7.86 -7.66
C ASN A 18 -4.80 9.24 -7.35
N ASP A 19 -5.63 10.26 -7.16
CA ASP A 19 -5.18 11.60 -6.79
C ASP A 19 -4.39 11.57 -5.47
N PHE A 20 -4.82 10.73 -4.50
CA PHE A 20 -4.07 10.50 -3.27
C PHE A 20 -2.71 9.84 -3.52
N CYS A 21 -2.61 8.88 -4.45
CA CYS A 21 -1.34 8.26 -4.81
C CYS A 21 -0.34 9.30 -5.36
N LEU A 22 -0.80 10.21 -6.22
CA LEU A 22 0.02 11.29 -6.74
C LEU A 22 0.46 12.24 -5.62
N TRP A 23 -0.48 12.70 -4.81
CA TRP A 23 -0.17 13.53 -3.65
C TRP A 23 0.83 12.86 -2.70
N ARG A 24 0.67 11.56 -2.45
CA ARG A 24 1.59 10.80 -1.61
C ARG A 24 2.99 10.74 -2.21
N THR A 25 3.09 10.57 -3.53
CA THR A 25 4.35 10.60 -4.27
C THR A 25 5.09 11.91 -4.02
N ASP A 26 4.40 13.01 -4.18
CA ASP A 26 4.97 14.35 -4.02
C ASP A 26 5.45 14.60 -2.59
N ARG A 27 4.60 14.28 -1.61
CA ARG A 27 4.97 14.47 -0.18
C ARG A 27 6.16 13.62 0.24
N VAL A 28 6.28 12.40 -0.25
CA VAL A 28 7.40 11.50 0.08
C VAL A 28 8.68 11.98 -0.59
N ASN A 29 8.64 12.33 -1.87
CA ASN A 29 9.80 12.82 -2.60
C ASN A 29 10.29 14.17 -2.07
N GLU A 30 9.39 15.08 -1.75
CA GLU A 30 9.71 16.35 -1.09
C GLU A 30 10.44 16.10 0.24
N LEU A 31 9.89 15.21 1.07
CA LEU A 31 10.50 14.88 2.36
C LEU A 31 11.89 14.26 2.21
N GLU A 32 12.10 13.38 1.23
CA GLU A 32 13.42 12.80 0.96
C GLU A 32 14.42 13.84 0.47
N LEU A 33 14.02 14.76 -0.39
CA LEU A 33 14.87 15.88 -0.84
C LEU A 33 15.23 16.82 0.32
N MET A 34 14.27 17.10 1.22
CA MET A 34 14.52 17.92 2.40
C MET A 34 15.47 17.23 3.39
N LYS A 35 15.22 15.96 3.71
CA LYS A 35 16.07 15.19 4.62
C LYS A 35 17.52 15.10 4.16
N ARG A 36 17.71 14.95 2.85
CA ARG A 36 19.05 14.91 2.23
C ARG A 36 19.64 16.30 1.98
N GLY A 37 18.88 17.38 2.24
CA GLY A 37 19.34 18.76 2.13
C GLY A 37 19.44 19.29 0.70
N PHE A 38 18.78 18.68 -0.27
CA PHE A 38 18.75 19.16 -1.66
C PHE A 38 17.78 20.33 -1.84
N ILE A 39 16.67 20.34 -1.12
CA ILE A 39 15.75 21.47 -1.04
C ILE A 39 15.64 21.98 0.39
N ASN A 40 15.22 23.23 0.55
CA ASN A 40 15.09 23.84 1.88
C ASN A 40 13.59 23.94 2.26
N ASP A 41 13.27 23.58 3.51
CA ASP A 41 11.95 23.76 4.12
C ASP A 41 11.41 25.21 4.01
N LYS A 42 12.29 26.20 3.92
CA LYS A 42 11.89 27.60 3.74
C LYS A 42 11.24 27.89 2.37
N SER A 43 11.44 27.04 1.36
CA SER A 43 10.76 27.19 0.08
C SER A 43 9.24 27.11 0.22
N LEU A 44 8.74 26.34 1.18
CA LEU A 44 7.32 26.21 1.48
C LEU A 44 6.77 27.40 2.28
N LYS A 45 7.63 28.17 2.95
CA LYS A 45 7.23 29.30 3.82
C LYS A 45 7.28 30.65 3.12
N ASN A 46 7.98 30.78 2.01
CA ASN A 46 8.18 32.05 1.30
C ASN A 46 7.16 32.31 0.18
N ILE A 47 6.19 31.45 0.01
CA ILE A 47 5.08 31.70 -0.92
C ILE A 47 3.99 32.47 -0.17
N SER A 48 4.38 33.63 0.36
CA SER A 48 3.41 34.60 0.88
C SER A 48 2.93 35.45 -0.29
N GLY A 49 1.80 35.08 -0.86
CA GLY A 49 1.07 35.99 -1.75
C GLY A 49 0.36 35.39 -2.95
N ILE A 50 0.74 34.22 -3.42
CA ILE A 50 0.00 33.53 -4.48
C ILE A 50 -0.25 32.11 -3.96
N ALA A 51 -1.53 31.77 -3.79
CA ALA A 51 -1.98 30.47 -3.37
C ALA A 51 -1.32 29.35 -4.20
N GLU A 52 -0.76 28.34 -3.50
CA GLU A 52 -0.78 26.96 -3.95
C GLU A 52 0.30 26.47 -4.91
N GLU A 53 1.52 26.99 -4.87
CA GLU A 53 2.62 26.18 -5.44
C GLU A 53 3.06 25.11 -4.43
N HIS A 54 2.40 23.97 -4.47
CA HIS A 54 2.86 22.79 -3.76
C HIS A 54 4.01 22.14 -4.54
N PHE A 55 4.96 21.53 -3.82
CA PHE A 55 5.96 20.70 -4.47
C PHE A 55 5.25 19.58 -5.24
N GLU A 56 5.52 19.48 -6.52
CA GLU A 56 5.07 18.44 -7.42
C GLU A 56 6.31 17.79 -8.06
N THR A 57 6.47 16.49 -7.87
CA THR A 57 7.64 15.75 -8.36
C THR A 57 7.82 15.89 -9.86
N LYS A 58 6.73 15.87 -10.61
CA LYS A 58 6.75 16.00 -12.07
C LYS A 58 7.24 17.37 -12.52
N SER A 59 6.69 18.44 -11.97
CA SER A 59 7.09 19.82 -12.27
C SER A 59 8.51 20.12 -11.81
N TYR A 60 8.94 19.53 -10.68
CA TYR A 60 10.33 19.62 -10.22
C TYR A 60 11.30 18.97 -11.22
N LEU A 61 10.98 17.78 -11.74
CA LEU A 61 11.79 17.08 -12.72
C LEU A 61 11.80 17.77 -14.10
N ALA A 62 10.69 18.41 -14.48
CA ALA A 62 10.59 19.21 -15.69
C ALA A 62 11.37 20.54 -15.60
N GLY A 63 11.82 20.92 -14.38
CA GLY A 63 12.48 22.21 -14.15
C GLY A 63 11.52 23.39 -14.05
N GLU A 64 10.22 23.14 -14.01
CA GLU A 64 9.17 24.16 -13.88
C GLU A 64 9.04 24.65 -12.43
N PHE A 65 9.25 23.73 -11.47
CA PHE A 65 9.26 24.07 -10.05
C PHE A 65 10.67 24.45 -9.58
N GLN A 66 10.85 25.72 -9.21
CA GLN A 66 12.12 26.23 -8.70
C GLN A 66 12.16 26.11 -7.17
N ALA A 67 12.59 24.96 -6.67
CA ALA A 67 12.86 24.80 -5.24
C ALA A 67 14.06 25.65 -4.81
N THR A 68 13.98 26.25 -3.62
CA THR A 68 15.18 26.88 -3.03
C THR A 68 16.21 25.79 -2.69
N PRO A 69 17.41 25.83 -3.30
CA PRO A 69 18.42 24.81 -3.09
C PRO A 69 18.83 24.73 -1.61
N GLY A 70 18.85 23.52 -1.08
CA GLY A 70 19.30 23.24 0.28
C GLY A 70 20.82 23.28 0.44
N ALA A 71 21.28 23.00 1.65
CA ALA A 71 22.71 23.05 1.99
C ALA A 71 23.54 22.01 1.20
N ALA A 72 23.01 20.83 0.96
CA ALA A 72 23.71 19.79 0.18
C ALA A 72 23.88 20.18 -1.29
N ALA A 73 22.84 20.75 -1.90
CA ALA A 73 22.89 21.20 -3.29
C ALA A 73 23.89 22.35 -3.50
N LYS A 74 24.08 23.22 -2.50
CA LYS A 74 25.03 24.34 -2.51
C LYS A 74 26.44 23.95 -2.09
N SER A 75 26.65 22.74 -1.57
CA SER A 75 27.93 22.30 -1.04
C SER A 75 28.95 22.10 -2.17
N LYS A 76 30.22 22.44 -1.93
CA LYS A 76 31.35 22.06 -2.77
C LYS A 76 31.52 20.53 -2.91
N LYS A 77 30.94 19.77 -2.00
CA LYS A 77 30.89 18.30 -2.03
C LYS A 77 29.68 17.75 -2.78
N ASN A 78 28.91 18.60 -3.44
CA ASN A 78 27.78 18.16 -4.25
C ASN A 78 28.26 17.21 -5.35
N THR A 79 27.74 15.99 -5.33
CA THR A 79 28.10 14.92 -6.28
C THR A 79 27.22 14.91 -7.52
N LEU A 80 26.14 15.74 -7.54
CA LEU A 80 25.22 15.76 -8.65
C LEU A 80 25.88 16.41 -9.88
N LYS A 81 25.93 15.67 -10.97
CA LYS A 81 26.51 16.13 -12.24
C LYS A 81 25.55 15.89 -13.40
N ASN A 82 25.56 16.77 -14.34
CA ASN A 82 24.96 16.55 -15.65
C ASN A 82 25.76 15.52 -16.46
N PRO A 83 25.21 14.92 -17.51
CA PRO A 83 25.93 14.01 -18.40
C PRO A 83 27.22 14.62 -18.98
N ASN A 84 27.26 15.95 -19.15
CA ASN A 84 28.43 16.69 -19.61
C ASN A 84 29.45 17.02 -18.48
N GLY A 85 29.25 16.53 -17.27
CA GLY A 85 30.13 16.70 -16.12
C GLY A 85 29.97 18.01 -15.34
N THR A 86 29.07 18.91 -15.76
CA THR A 86 28.80 20.17 -15.04
C THR A 86 27.99 19.90 -13.76
N PRO A 87 28.29 20.61 -12.66
CA PRO A 87 27.50 20.47 -11.43
C PRO A 87 26.04 20.91 -11.66
N ARG A 88 25.11 20.22 -11.02
CA ARG A 88 23.70 20.61 -10.99
C ARG A 88 23.16 20.64 -9.55
N THR A 89 22.09 21.37 -9.34
CA THR A 89 21.43 21.53 -8.04
C THR A 89 20.17 20.68 -7.91
N ASN A 90 19.52 20.36 -9.02
CA ASN A 90 18.31 19.58 -9.06
C ASN A 90 18.63 18.10 -9.17
N VAL A 91 17.88 17.30 -8.41
CA VAL A 91 17.95 15.84 -8.43
C VAL A 91 17.14 15.28 -9.60
N THR A 92 17.62 14.22 -10.22
CA THR A 92 16.90 13.44 -11.25
C THR A 92 16.60 12.03 -10.75
N PHE A 93 15.81 11.25 -11.48
CA PHE A 93 15.58 9.84 -11.13
C PHE A 93 16.84 8.99 -11.17
N GLU A 94 17.79 9.31 -12.04
CA GLU A 94 19.06 8.59 -12.18
C GLU A 94 19.95 8.66 -10.94
N ASP A 95 19.73 9.66 -10.08
CA ASP A 95 20.46 9.79 -8.82
C ASP A 95 20.03 8.78 -7.74
N GLY A 96 18.95 8.05 -7.96
CA GLY A 96 18.41 7.09 -7.01
C GLY A 96 17.92 7.69 -5.68
N ILE A 97 17.57 8.98 -5.69
CA ILE A 97 17.11 9.72 -4.51
C ILE A 97 15.57 9.77 -4.49
N LEU A 98 14.99 10.07 -5.65
CA LEU A 98 13.54 10.10 -5.81
C LEU A 98 12.98 8.69 -5.88
N LEU A 99 11.86 8.48 -5.21
CA LEU A 99 11.12 7.24 -5.25
C LEU A 99 10.16 7.22 -6.45
N PRO A 100 9.89 6.04 -7.02
CA PRO A 100 8.87 5.86 -8.03
C PRO A 100 7.51 6.35 -7.54
N SER A 101 6.63 6.69 -8.49
CA SER A 101 5.27 7.12 -8.17
C SER A 101 4.47 6.03 -7.48
N TYR A 102 3.81 6.39 -6.39
CA TYR A 102 2.78 5.57 -5.79
C TYR A 102 1.62 5.42 -6.79
N ARG A 103 1.05 4.26 -6.84
CA ARG A 103 -0.14 3.95 -7.64
C ARG A 103 -1.00 2.91 -6.94
N LEU A 104 -2.21 2.74 -7.38
CA LEU A 104 -3.02 1.59 -7.00
C LEU A 104 -2.36 0.30 -7.55
N PRO A 105 -2.48 -0.83 -6.84
CA PRO A 105 -2.02 -2.12 -7.36
C PRO A 105 -2.86 -2.50 -8.58
N THR A 106 -2.29 -3.26 -9.49
CA THR A 106 -3.08 -3.96 -10.51
C THR A 106 -3.87 -5.10 -9.85
N GLU A 107 -4.93 -5.60 -10.52
CA GLU A 107 -5.68 -6.75 -10.04
C GLU A 107 -4.77 -7.96 -9.77
N ALA A 108 -3.83 -8.24 -10.69
CA ALA A 108 -2.87 -9.32 -10.55
C ALA A 108 -1.94 -9.14 -9.34
N GLU A 109 -1.47 -7.92 -9.07
CA GLU A 109 -0.65 -7.60 -7.88
C GLU A 109 -1.47 -7.75 -6.61
N TRP A 110 -2.72 -7.30 -6.62
CA TRP A 110 -3.62 -7.42 -5.50
C TRP A 110 -3.95 -8.90 -5.20
N GLU A 111 -4.27 -9.70 -6.22
CA GLU A 111 -4.52 -11.14 -6.07
C GLU A 111 -3.28 -11.85 -5.51
N TYR A 112 -2.10 -11.56 -6.06
CA TYR A 112 -0.85 -12.10 -5.55
C TYR A 112 -0.61 -11.73 -4.09
N ALA A 113 -0.84 -10.47 -3.73
CA ALA A 113 -0.73 -10.00 -2.36
C ALA A 113 -1.75 -10.67 -1.42
N ALA A 114 -3.00 -10.86 -1.87
CA ALA A 114 -4.06 -11.49 -1.08
C ALA A 114 -3.78 -12.96 -0.82
N LEU A 115 -3.33 -13.71 -1.81
CA LEU A 115 -3.10 -15.14 -1.71
C LEU A 115 -1.84 -15.48 -0.89
N GLY A 116 -0.90 -14.54 -0.77
CA GLY A 116 0.27 -14.68 0.09
C GLY A 116 1.05 -15.97 -0.17
N TYR A 117 1.39 -16.25 -1.42
CA TYR A 117 2.02 -17.49 -1.90
C TYR A 117 3.39 -17.85 -1.26
N VAL A 118 3.70 -17.34 -0.10
CA VAL A 118 4.92 -17.68 0.62
C VAL A 118 4.90 -19.17 0.96
N ASN A 119 5.92 -19.89 0.47
CA ASN A 119 6.09 -21.34 0.65
C ASN A 119 5.01 -22.22 -0.03
N GLN A 120 4.23 -21.69 -0.94
CA GLN A 120 3.33 -22.49 -1.76
C GLN A 120 4.01 -22.86 -3.07
N ASN A 121 4.87 -23.86 -3.03
CA ASN A 121 5.42 -24.45 -4.24
C ASN A 121 4.33 -25.24 -4.95
N PRO A 122 4.06 -24.99 -6.25
CA PRO A 122 3.17 -25.85 -7.01
C PRO A 122 3.75 -27.27 -7.04
N SER A 123 3.02 -28.21 -6.48
CA SER A 123 3.38 -29.62 -6.53
C SER A 123 2.72 -30.24 -7.75
N PRO A 124 3.40 -31.08 -8.53
CA PRO A 124 2.73 -31.87 -9.54
C PRO A 124 1.69 -32.76 -8.87
N SER A 125 0.50 -32.89 -9.48
CA SER A 125 -0.52 -33.79 -9.01
C SER A 125 0.05 -35.21 -8.94
N LYS A 126 -0.18 -35.94 -7.83
CA LYS A 126 0.25 -37.35 -7.71
C LYS A 126 -0.43 -38.32 -8.69
N LYS A 127 -1.35 -37.83 -9.50
CA LYS A 127 -1.95 -38.57 -10.63
C LYS A 127 -1.13 -38.38 -11.90
N GLU A 128 0.16 -38.70 -11.80
CA GLU A 128 1.04 -38.80 -12.96
C GLU A 128 0.60 -40.00 -13.80
N GLY A 129 -0.04 -39.74 -14.88
CA GLY A 129 -0.43 -40.81 -15.81
C GLY A 129 -1.22 -40.30 -17.02
N LYS A 130 -1.70 -39.09 -16.99
CA LYS A 130 -2.39 -38.49 -18.12
C LYS A 130 -1.59 -37.35 -18.72
N ARG A 131 -1.20 -37.55 -19.96
CA ARG A 131 -0.51 -36.57 -20.81
C ARG A 131 -1.35 -35.29 -20.88
N GLY A 132 -0.83 -34.15 -20.36
CA GLY A 132 -1.48 -32.85 -20.42
C GLY A 132 -2.10 -32.36 -19.09
N GLU A 133 -1.81 -33.01 -17.96
CA GLU A 133 -2.20 -32.45 -16.65
C GLU A 133 -1.32 -31.24 -16.34
N GLU A 134 -1.98 -30.08 -16.25
CA GLU A 134 -1.37 -28.85 -15.76
C GLU A 134 -0.99 -29.00 -14.30
N LEU A 135 0.04 -28.27 -13.86
CA LEU A 135 0.40 -28.15 -12.46
C LEU A 135 -0.82 -27.58 -11.70
N VAL A 136 -1.46 -28.42 -10.90
CA VAL A 136 -2.59 -27.97 -10.06
C VAL A 136 -2.00 -27.23 -8.87
N VAL A 137 -2.05 -25.92 -8.91
CA VAL A 137 -1.81 -25.11 -7.73
C VAL A 137 -3.05 -25.17 -6.87
N ASN A 138 -2.95 -25.79 -5.70
CA ASN A 138 -4.01 -25.69 -4.69
C ASN A 138 -4.05 -24.26 -4.16
N LYS A 139 -4.80 -23.39 -4.84
CA LYS A 139 -5.00 -22.02 -4.39
C LYS A 139 -5.66 -22.01 -3.04
N GLN A 140 -5.16 -21.20 -2.13
CA GLN A 140 -5.85 -20.91 -0.88
C GLN A 140 -7.19 -20.24 -1.17
N VAL A 141 -8.23 -20.67 -0.47
CA VAL A 141 -9.56 -20.05 -0.59
C VAL A 141 -9.61 -18.70 0.14
N TYR A 142 -8.83 -18.56 1.21
CA TYR A 142 -8.78 -17.38 2.06
C TYR A 142 -7.34 -16.88 2.19
N SER A 143 -7.17 -15.59 2.48
CA SER A 143 -5.85 -14.97 2.64
C SER A 143 -5.08 -15.42 3.88
N TRP A 144 -5.74 -15.95 4.90
CA TRP A 144 -5.05 -16.46 6.10
C TRP A 144 -4.46 -17.85 5.90
N SER A 145 -3.53 -18.20 6.76
CA SER A 145 -2.72 -19.42 6.70
C SER A 145 -3.50 -20.69 6.33
N SER A 146 -2.86 -21.55 5.52
CA SER A 146 -3.32 -22.87 5.06
C SER A 146 -3.76 -23.83 6.16
N ASN A 147 -3.45 -23.55 7.42
CA ASN A 147 -3.82 -24.39 8.55
C ASN A 147 -5.27 -24.19 9.02
N VAL A 148 -6.00 -23.22 8.45
CA VAL A 148 -7.41 -22.95 8.78
C VAL A 148 -8.19 -22.78 7.48
N ASN A 149 -8.90 -23.83 7.09
CA ASN A 149 -9.66 -23.87 5.84
C ASN A 149 -11.11 -23.34 5.97
N GLY A 150 -11.40 -22.55 6.98
CA GLY A 150 -12.74 -22.04 7.24
C GLY A 150 -12.77 -20.59 7.66
N LEU A 151 -13.98 -20.04 7.74
CA LEU A 151 -14.22 -18.67 8.18
C LEU A 151 -14.00 -18.45 9.68
N ARG A 152 -13.89 -19.55 10.44
CA ARG A 152 -13.68 -19.54 11.89
C ARG A 152 -12.37 -20.22 12.24
N ASP A 153 -11.71 -19.70 13.25
CA ASP A 153 -10.50 -20.33 13.78
C ASP A 153 -10.86 -21.67 14.47
N THR A 154 -10.34 -22.74 13.92
CA THR A 154 -10.53 -24.11 14.46
C THR A 154 -9.41 -24.56 15.38
N ARG A 155 -8.33 -23.78 15.49
CA ARG A 155 -7.19 -24.10 16.34
C ARG A 155 -7.58 -24.00 17.82
N LYS A 156 -7.04 -24.89 18.63
CA LYS A 156 -7.23 -24.83 20.09
C LYS A 156 -6.58 -23.57 20.65
N GLY A 157 -7.28 -22.86 21.51
CA GLY A 157 -6.78 -21.65 22.16
C GLY A 157 -7.86 -20.60 22.35
N SER A 158 -7.46 -19.42 22.78
CA SER A 158 -8.35 -18.28 23.09
C SER A 158 -9.13 -17.74 21.88
N TRP A 159 -8.68 -18.02 20.68
CA TRP A 159 -9.30 -17.58 19.43
C TRP A 159 -10.20 -18.63 18.77
N GLN A 160 -10.30 -19.83 19.38
CA GLN A 160 -11.11 -20.90 18.81
C GLN A 160 -12.56 -20.46 18.61
N GLY A 161 -13.09 -20.68 17.41
CA GLY A 161 -14.46 -20.32 17.03
C GLY A 161 -14.67 -18.87 16.63
N THR A 162 -13.66 -17.97 16.78
CA THR A 162 -13.76 -16.57 16.33
C THR A 162 -13.71 -16.48 14.80
N PHE A 163 -14.38 -15.47 14.25
CA PHE A 163 -14.27 -15.19 12.82
C PHE A 163 -12.87 -14.64 12.47
N LEU A 164 -12.43 -14.97 11.27
CA LEU A 164 -11.11 -14.59 10.74
C LEU A 164 -11.16 -13.42 9.76
N ALA A 165 -12.35 -12.90 9.48
CA ALA A 165 -12.56 -11.72 8.65
C ALA A 165 -13.83 -10.99 9.06
N ASN A 166 -13.89 -9.71 8.72
CA ASN A 166 -15.08 -8.88 8.80
C ASN A 166 -15.86 -8.96 7.48
N PHE A 167 -17.08 -9.49 7.51
CA PHE A 167 -17.97 -9.60 6.35
C PHE A 167 -19.43 -9.65 6.76
N LYS A 168 -20.30 -9.16 5.90
CA LYS A 168 -21.75 -9.22 6.11
C LYS A 168 -22.26 -10.65 5.86
N ARG A 169 -23.00 -11.22 6.80
CA ARG A 169 -23.48 -12.60 6.76
C ARG A 169 -24.97 -12.72 6.57
N GLY A 170 -25.65 -11.86 6.13
CA GLY A 170 -27.09 -11.99 5.93
C GLY A 170 -27.78 -10.66 5.72
N SER A 171 -29.09 -10.73 5.52
CA SER A 171 -29.91 -9.55 5.33
C SER A 171 -30.09 -8.85 6.67
N GLY A 172 -29.53 -7.63 6.81
CA GLY A 172 -29.74 -6.79 7.97
C GLY A 172 -28.78 -6.96 9.15
N ASP A 173 -27.94 -7.99 9.16
CA ASP A 173 -26.95 -8.20 10.20
C ASP A 173 -25.53 -7.93 9.72
N ASN A 174 -24.96 -6.79 10.14
CA ASN A 174 -23.61 -6.40 9.80
C ASN A 174 -22.56 -6.93 10.80
N MET A 175 -23.01 -7.42 11.97
CA MET A 175 -22.11 -7.88 13.03
C MET A 175 -21.90 -9.40 13.03
N GLY A 176 -22.59 -10.12 12.17
CA GLY A 176 -22.58 -11.56 12.19
C GLY A 176 -23.53 -12.13 13.25
N VAL A 177 -23.12 -13.18 13.97
CA VAL A 177 -23.90 -13.78 15.07
C VAL A 177 -23.73 -12.95 16.33
N ALA A 178 -24.83 -12.74 17.07
CA ALA A 178 -24.78 -12.09 18.37
C ALA A 178 -23.88 -12.90 19.34
N GLY A 179 -23.12 -12.21 20.16
CA GLY A 179 -22.27 -12.78 21.19
C GLY A 179 -20.77 -12.64 20.96
N GLY A 180 -19.96 -13.26 21.82
CA GLY A 180 -18.50 -13.12 21.83
C GLY A 180 -17.77 -13.77 20.64
N LEU A 181 -18.48 -14.54 19.82
CA LEU A 181 -17.93 -15.26 18.67
C LEU A 181 -18.26 -14.60 17.32
N ASN A 182 -18.76 -13.36 17.31
CA ASN A 182 -18.93 -12.59 16.09
C ASN A 182 -17.61 -11.95 15.65
N ASP A 183 -17.63 -11.23 14.50
CA ASP A 183 -16.45 -10.52 13.99
C ASP A 183 -16.11 -9.23 14.75
N ARG A 184 -16.93 -8.82 15.72
CA ARG A 184 -16.79 -7.65 16.58
C ARG A 184 -16.80 -6.31 15.83
N ALA A 185 -17.24 -6.29 14.60
CA ALA A 185 -17.34 -5.08 13.80
C ALA A 185 -18.79 -4.82 13.39
N VAL A 186 -19.26 -3.59 13.56
CA VAL A 186 -20.61 -3.17 13.12
C VAL A 186 -20.60 -2.92 11.60
N TYR A 187 -19.57 -2.24 11.11
CA TYR A 187 -19.34 -1.92 9.69
C TYR A 187 -17.93 -2.29 9.29
N THR A 188 -16.96 -1.47 9.66
CA THR A 188 -15.55 -1.69 9.39
C THR A 188 -14.78 -2.04 10.65
N ALA A 189 -13.73 -2.82 10.50
CA ALA A 189 -12.79 -3.16 11.57
C ALA A 189 -11.48 -2.37 11.40
N PRO A 190 -10.68 -2.19 12.47
CA PRO A 190 -9.33 -1.65 12.33
C PRO A 190 -8.51 -2.42 11.32
N VAL A 191 -7.63 -1.74 10.58
CA VAL A 191 -6.84 -2.33 9.48
C VAL A 191 -5.88 -3.45 9.91
N THR A 192 -5.60 -3.57 11.20
CA THR A 192 -4.76 -4.64 11.78
C THR A 192 -5.58 -5.72 12.48
N SER A 193 -6.90 -5.74 12.29
CA SER A 193 -7.77 -6.80 12.83
C SER A 193 -7.49 -8.13 12.13
N PHE A 194 -7.80 -9.20 12.85
CA PHE A 194 -7.65 -10.58 12.38
C PHE A 194 -6.19 -11.01 12.13
N TYR A 195 -6.00 -12.14 11.43
CA TYR A 195 -4.67 -12.65 11.12
C TYR A 195 -4.18 -12.12 9.78
N PRO A 196 -2.91 -11.70 9.70
CA PRO A 196 -2.30 -11.38 8.42
C PRO A 196 -2.09 -12.64 7.58
N ASN A 197 -1.92 -12.45 6.29
CA ASN A 197 -1.52 -13.50 5.37
C ASN A 197 -0.01 -13.82 5.46
N GLY A 198 0.48 -14.68 4.59
CA GLY A 198 1.90 -15.08 4.54
C GLY A 198 2.89 -13.94 4.26
N PHE A 199 2.44 -12.83 3.68
CA PHE A 199 3.23 -11.60 3.48
C PHE A 199 3.11 -10.60 4.63
N GLY A 200 2.32 -10.89 5.66
CA GLY A 200 2.05 -9.96 6.75
C GLY A 200 1.00 -8.89 6.44
N ILE A 201 0.21 -9.07 5.37
CA ILE A 201 -0.85 -8.15 4.98
C ILE A 201 -2.17 -8.56 5.63
N TYR A 202 -2.86 -7.58 6.20
CA TYR A 202 -4.13 -7.78 6.92
C TYR A 202 -5.33 -7.53 6.02
N ASN A 203 -6.46 -8.12 6.39
CA ASN A 203 -7.80 -7.85 5.86
C ASN A 203 -8.00 -8.08 4.35
N MET A 204 -7.15 -8.89 3.70
CA MET A 204 -7.27 -9.21 2.28
C MET A 204 -8.51 -10.07 1.92
N SER A 205 -9.25 -10.58 2.90
CA SER A 205 -10.46 -11.39 2.70
C SER A 205 -11.70 -10.77 3.32
N GLY A 206 -11.78 -9.44 3.40
CA GLY A 206 -12.95 -8.76 3.96
C GLY A 206 -12.67 -7.32 4.36
N ASN A 207 -13.51 -6.78 5.22
CA ASN A 207 -13.51 -5.42 5.76
C ASN A 207 -14.07 -4.38 4.78
N VAL A 208 -13.36 -4.05 3.70
CA VAL A 208 -13.82 -3.13 2.64
C VAL A 208 -13.38 -3.62 1.27
N ASN A 209 -14.10 -3.19 0.23
CA ASN A 209 -13.63 -3.36 -1.13
C ASN A 209 -12.50 -2.37 -1.41
N GLU A 210 -11.51 -2.79 -2.16
CA GLU A 210 -10.33 -2.01 -2.49
C GLU A 210 -10.28 -1.73 -3.99
N TRP A 211 -9.84 -0.53 -4.37
CA TRP A 211 -9.67 -0.15 -5.76
C TRP A 211 -8.37 -0.71 -6.34
N THR A 212 -8.43 -1.24 -7.54
CA THR A 212 -7.26 -1.58 -8.37
C THR A 212 -7.03 -0.52 -9.44
N GLY A 213 -5.87 -0.57 -10.10
CA GLY A 213 -5.47 0.42 -11.12
C GLY A 213 -6.02 0.14 -12.52
N ASP A 214 -6.49 -1.10 -12.74
CA ASP A 214 -7.02 -1.64 -13.98
C ASP A 214 -8.49 -2.01 -13.89
#